data_d3e5b51eba8ef329118467e92c5b91e3
#
_entry.id   d3e5b51eba8ef329118467e92c5b91e3
#
_cell.length_a   1.000
_cell.length_b   1.000
_cell.length_c   1.000
_cell.angle_alpha   90.00
_cell.angle_beta   90.00
_cell.angle_gamma   90.00
#
_symmetry.space_group_name_H-M   'P 1'
#
loop_
_entity.id
_entity.type
_entity.pdbx_description
1 polymer ?
#
loop_
_entity_poly.entity_id
_entity_poly.type
_entity_poly.pdbx_seq_one_letter_code
_entity_poly.pdbx_strand_id
1 'polypeptide(L)'
;IVFLSLSFAYSQQITVRDGETNEILSDVAVFNESRDTSTLTDINGNANLDLFSTETKLYFQILGYSLLEILLKDIENGSTILLYPEDQNLDEVILSVARSASNVNQIAEKVSVIKSEDLFISSPSSGAEMLELSPGVRIQKSQGGGGSPVIRGFEANRVLIVVDGVRMNNAIYRSGHLQNSITIDPNNIERAEIIFGSSSVGYGSDAMGGVIHYYTKNPILKNSEKISSSFTTNFNSANNSVSNNFKTSLSSDNWGSITSISISK
;
A
#
# COMPACT_ATOMS: atom_id res chain seq x y z
N ILE A 1 48.90 -45.60 -28.02
CA ILE A 1 47.71 -44.90 -28.52
C ILE A 1 47.05 -44.28 -27.30
N VAL A 2 47.18 -42.93 -27.13
CA VAL A 2 46.53 -42.18 -26.06
C VAL A 2 45.18 -41.73 -26.61
N PHE A 3 44.08 -42.27 -26.06
CA PHE A 3 42.72 -41.78 -26.33
C PHE A 3 42.52 -40.50 -25.55
N LEU A 4 42.54 -39.35 -26.23
CA LEU A 4 42.08 -38.07 -25.68
C LEU A 4 40.54 -38.07 -25.71
N SER A 5 39.92 -38.31 -24.54
CA SER A 5 38.49 -38.12 -24.40
C SER A 5 38.20 -36.63 -24.37
N LEU A 6 37.67 -36.05 -25.44
CA LEU A 6 37.08 -34.74 -25.44
C LEU A 6 35.77 -34.82 -24.63
N SER A 7 35.80 -34.34 -23.38
CA SER A 7 34.60 -34.03 -22.63
C SER A 7 34.05 -32.72 -23.16
N PHE A 8 32.95 -32.77 -23.91
CA PHE A 8 32.17 -31.57 -24.19
C PHE A 8 31.49 -31.12 -22.89
N ALA A 9 31.98 -30.06 -22.29
CA ALA A 9 31.23 -29.39 -21.24
C ALA A 9 30.04 -28.66 -21.92
N TYR A 10 28.86 -29.22 -21.76
CA TYR A 10 27.64 -28.52 -22.16
C TYR A 10 27.34 -27.50 -21.05
N SER A 11 27.59 -26.22 -21.32
CA SER A 11 27.12 -25.13 -20.47
C SER A 11 25.62 -24.98 -20.65
N GLN A 12 24.87 -25.14 -19.54
CA GLN A 12 23.43 -24.93 -19.55
C GLN A 12 23.14 -23.45 -19.34
N GLN A 13 22.79 -22.77 -20.44
CA GLN A 13 22.50 -21.34 -20.45
C GLN A 13 21.03 -21.10 -20.76
N ILE A 14 20.45 -20.11 -20.12
CA ILE A 14 19.07 -19.64 -20.31
C ILE A 14 19.04 -18.15 -20.58
N THR A 15 17.94 -17.64 -21.12
CA THR A 15 17.64 -16.21 -21.25
C THR A 15 16.37 -15.90 -20.51
N VAL A 16 16.34 -14.85 -19.69
CA VAL A 16 15.16 -14.43 -18.96
C VAL A 16 14.55 -13.18 -19.60
N ARG A 17 13.23 -13.20 -19.82
CA ARG A 17 12.48 -12.11 -20.43
C ARG A 17 11.19 -11.81 -19.69
N ASP A 18 10.70 -10.58 -19.86
CA ASP A 18 9.35 -10.17 -19.46
C ASP A 18 8.30 -10.92 -20.27
N GLY A 19 7.30 -11.52 -19.59
CA GLY A 19 6.25 -12.31 -20.22
C GLY A 19 5.19 -11.49 -20.96
N GLU A 20 5.10 -10.17 -20.71
CA GLU A 20 4.14 -9.29 -21.37
C GLU A 20 4.79 -8.49 -22.51
N THR A 21 5.95 -7.87 -22.23
CA THR A 21 6.63 -6.98 -23.19
C THR A 21 7.68 -7.70 -24.04
N ASN A 22 8.10 -8.91 -23.63
CA ASN A 22 9.20 -9.68 -24.22
C ASN A 22 10.56 -8.97 -24.15
N GLU A 23 10.70 -7.97 -23.30
CA GLU A 23 11.97 -7.29 -23.03
C GLU A 23 12.91 -8.17 -22.22
N ILE A 24 14.22 -7.93 -22.36
CA ILE A 24 15.26 -8.67 -21.67
C ILE A 24 15.29 -8.22 -20.19
N LEU A 25 15.39 -9.16 -19.25
CA LEU A 25 15.50 -8.89 -17.83
C LEU A 25 16.93 -9.19 -17.33
N SER A 26 17.66 -8.14 -17.00
CA SER A 26 18.97 -8.22 -16.31
C SER A 26 18.79 -8.28 -14.79
N ASP A 27 19.83 -8.73 -14.09
CA ASP A 27 19.89 -8.78 -12.62
C ASP A 27 18.79 -9.66 -11.98
N VAL A 28 18.21 -10.60 -12.71
CA VAL A 28 17.32 -11.62 -12.15
C VAL A 28 18.16 -12.58 -11.31
N ALA A 29 17.81 -12.69 -10.02
CA ALA A 29 18.43 -13.64 -9.12
C ALA A 29 17.88 -15.05 -9.39
N VAL A 30 18.78 -15.99 -9.68
CA VAL A 30 18.47 -17.42 -9.81
C VAL A 30 19.18 -18.16 -8.68
N PHE A 31 18.42 -18.86 -7.84
CA PHE A 31 18.95 -19.53 -6.65
C PHE A 31 18.21 -20.83 -6.34
N ASN A 32 18.81 -21.68 -5.52
CA ASN A 32 18.19 -22.91 -5.02
C ASN A 32 17.39 -22.66 -3.72
N GLU A 33 16.63 -23.63 -3.25
CA GLU A 33 15.79 -23.54 -2.06
C GLU A 33 16.57 -23.14 -0.79
N SER A 34 17.77 -23.67 -0.60
CA SER A 34 18.64 -23.36 0.55
C SER A 34 19.34 -22.00 0.43
N ARG A 35 19.29 -21.37 -0.75
CA ARG A 35 19.98 -20.09 -1.08
C ARG A 35 21.49 -20.09 -0.88
N ASP A 36 22.11 -21.25 -0.91
CA ASP A 36 23.55 -21.40 -0.82
C ASP A 36 24.27 -21.30 -2.17
N THR A 37 23.52 -21.52 -3.25
CA THR A 37 24.00 -21.40 -4.61
C THR A 37 23.10 -20.42 -5.39
N SER A 38 23.70 -19.41 -6.01
CA SER A 38 22.98 -18.40 -6.77
C SER A 38 23.79 -17.87 -7.95
N THR A 39 23.08 -17.38 -8.97
CA THR A 39 23.63 -16.64 -10.12
C THR A 39 22.72 -15.47 -10.47
N LEU A 40 23.19 -14.52 -11.27
CA LEU A 40 22.42 -13.39 -11.77
C LEU A 40 22.39 -13.42 -13.30
N THR A 41 21.30 -12.93 -13.90
CA THR A 41 21.30 -12.70 -15.35
C THR A 41 22.17 -11.48 -15.71
N ASP A 42 22.87 -11.58 -16.83
CA ASP A 42 23.67 -10.49 -17.39
C ASP A 42 22.80 -9.41 -18.08
N ILE A 43 23.46 -8.40 -18.66
CA ILE A 43 22.78 -7.31 -19.39
C ILE A 43 21.97 -7.78 -20.62
N ASN A 44 22.21 -9.00 -21.09
CA ASN A 44 21.47 -9.64 -22.17
C ASN A 44 20.41 -10.63 -21.66
N GLY A 45 20.19 -10.66 -20.34
CA GLY A 45 19.25 -11.56 -19.67
C GLY A 45 19.72 -13.01 -19.59
N ASN A 46 20.98 -13.31 -19.84
CA ASN A 46 21.49 -14.67 -19.83
C ASN A 46 22.01 -15.07 -18.47
N ALA A 47 21.73 -16.29 -18.05
CA ALA A 47 22.30 -16.90 -16.85
C ALA A 47 22.85 -18.29 -17.16
N ASN A 48 23.98 -18.64 -16.52
CA ASN A 48 24.56 -19.96 -16.57
C ASN A 48 24.11 -20.78 -15.35
N LEU A 49 23.58 -21.96 -15.60
CA LEU A 49 23.02 -22.86 -14.60
C LEU A 49 23.93 -24.03 -14.21
N ASP A 50 25.18 -24.08 -14.71
CA ASP A 50 26.14 -25.16 -14.45
C ASP A 50 26.48 -25.36 -12.95
N LEU A 51 26.23 -24.32 -12.14
CA LEU A 51 26.43 -24.36 -10.70
C LEU A 51 25.43 -25.22 -9.94
N PHE A 52 24.31 -25.58 -10.57
CA PHE A 52 23.20 -26.28 -9.94
C PHE A 52 23.16 -27.75 -10.37
N SER A 53 22.75 -28.64 -9.48
CA SER A 53 22.55 -30.06 -9.82
C SER A 53 21.20 -30.25 -10.51
N THR A 54 21.10 -31.26 -11.39
CA THR A 54 19.93 -31.51 -12.27
C THR A 54 18.60 -31.70 -11.54
N GLU A 55 18.62 -32.17 -10.29
CA GLU A 55 17.42 -32.35 -9.45
C GLU A 55 17.06 -31.12 -8.64
N THR A 56 17.79 -30.00 -8.81
CA THR A 56 17.59 -28.77 -8.01
C THR A 56 16.36 -28.02 -8.51
N LYS A 57 15.53 -27.58 -7.55
CA LYS A 57 14.46 -26.62 -7.79
C LYS A 57 15.06 -25.21 -7.82
N LEU A 58 14.90 -24.52 -8.91
CA LEU A 58 15.41 -23.16 -9.11
C LEU A 58 14.30 -22.14 -8.88
N TYR A 59 14.66 -21.04 -8.28
CA TYR A 59 13.84 -19.88 -8.01
C TYR A 59 14.37 -18.68 -8.80
N PHE A 60 13.50 -18.01 -9.54
CA PHE A 60 13.82 -16.82 -10.30
C PHE A 60 13.12 -15.63 -9.65
N GLN A 61 13.89 -14.63 -9.24
CA GLN A 61 13.37 -13.48 -8.52
C GLN A 61 13.98 -12.16 -9.01
N ILE A 62 13.15 -11.19 -9.29
CA ILE A 62 13.52 -9.80 -9.53
C ILE A 62 12.41 -8.90 -8.96
N LEU A 63 12.74 -7.70 -8.56
CA LEU A 63 11.77 -6.76 -8.00
C LEU A 63 10.70 -6.38 -9.04
N GLY A 64 9.41 -6.47 -8.65
CA GLY A 64 8.28 -6.17 -9.54
C GLY A 64 7.77 -7.34 -10.35
N TYR A 65 8.31 -8.55 -10.17
CA TYR A 65 7.88 -9.78 -10.86
C TYR A 65 7.53 -10.88 -9.87
N SER A 66 6.60 -11.75 -10.25
CA SER A 66 6.23 -12.92 -9.46
C SER A 66 7.39 -13.91 -9.38
N LEU A 67 7.55 -14.51 -8.19
CA LEU A 67 8.53 -15.57 -7.97
C LEU A 67 8.18 -16.78 -8.84
N LEU A 68 9.10 -17.18 -9.73
CA LEU A 68 8.93 -18.35 -10.57
C LEU A 68 9.77 -19.51 -10.03
N GLU A 69 9.18 -20.68 -9.93
CA GLU A 69 9.81 -21.91 -9.47
C GLU A 69 9.81 -22.95 -10.59
N ILE A 70 10.98 -23.47 -10.95
CA ILE A 70 11.12 -24.51 -12.00
C ILE A 70 12.16 -25.53 -11.56
N LEU A 71 11.93 -26.82 -11.84
CA LEU A 71 12.97 -27.84 -11.68
C LEU A 71 13.99 -27.73 -12.83
N LEU A 72 15.27 -27.77 -12.51
CA LEU A 72 16.34 -27.62 -13.51
C LEU A 72 16.22 -28.65 -14.63
N LYS A 73 15.79 -29.87 -14.36
CA LYS A 73 15.57 -30.92 -15.37
C LYS A 73 14.50 -30.59 -16.41
N ASP A 74 13.58 -29.67 -16.08
CA ASP A 74 12.49 -29.24 -16.97
C ASP A 74 12.92 -28.04 -17.84
N ILE A 75 14.13 -27.55 -17.64
CA ILE A 75 14.72 -26.42 -18.39
C ILE A 75 15.61 -26.96 -19.52
N GLU A 76 15.24 -26.69 -20.75
CA GLU A 76 16.10 -27.02 -21.90
C GLU A 76 17.22 -26.00 -22.04
N ASN A 77 18.39 -26.44 -22.51
CA ASN A 77 19.51 -25.55 -22.78
C ASN A 77 19.15 -24.53 -23.88
N GLY A 78 19.42 -23.25 -23.61
CA GLY A 78 19.07 -22.14 -24.52
C GLY A 78 17.60 -21.72 -24.46
N SER A 79 16.79 -22.25 -23.52
CA SER A 79 15.41 -21.87 -23.36
C SER A 79 15.24 -20.44 -22.84
N THR A 80 14.09 -19.85 -23.18
CA THR A 80 13.69 -18.53 -22.63
C THR A 80 12.73 -18.75 -21.46
N ILE A 81 13.09 -18.20 -20.34
CA ILE A 81 12.26 -18.15 -19.13
C ILE A 81 11.48 -16.83 -19.11
N LEU A 82 10.16 -16.92 -19.00
CA LEU A 82 9.29 -15.74 -18.93
C LEU A 82 8.91 -15.46 -17.49
N LEU A 83 9.21 -14.25 -17.02
CA LEU A 83 8.72 -13.72 -15.75
C LEU A 83 7.58 -12.76 -16.03
N TYR A 84 6.52 -12.85 -15.28
CA TYR A 84 5.38 -11.96 -15.39
C TYR A 84 5.44 -10.89 -14.31
N PRO A 85 5.19 -9.62 -14.67
CA PRO A 85 5.06 -8.56 -13.67
C PRO A 85 4.04 -8.98 -12.62
N GLU A 86 4.42 -8.86 -11.38
CA GLU A 86 3.51 -8.96 -10.27
C GLU A 86 3.10 -7.54 -9.91
N ASP A 87 1.82 -7.22 -10.07
CA ASP A 87 1.26 -6.10 -9.35
C ASP A 87 1.51 -6.39 -7.86
N GLN A 88 2.61 -5.88 -7.34
CA GLN A 88 2.83 -5.84 -5.91
C GLN A 88 1.81 -4.88 -5.31
N ASN A 89 0.57 -5.27 -5.31
CA ASN A 89 -0.29 -4.97 -4.20
C ASN A 89 0.37 -5.64 -3.00
N LEU A 90 1.34 -4.96 -2.40
CA LEU A 90 1.82 -5.26 -1.05
C LEU A 90 0.55 -5.54 -0.28
N ASP A 91 0.40 -6.76 0.17
CA ASP A 91 -0.80 -7.24 0.86
C ASP A 91 -1.27 -6.14 1.81
N GLU A 92 -2.29 -5.40 1.40
CA GLU A 92 -2.75 -4.21 2.11
C GLU A 92 -3.29 -4.66 3.45
N VAL A 93 -2.52 -4.39 4.49
CA VAL A 93 -2.87 -4.78 5.85
C VAL A 93 -3.89 -3.79 6.37
N ILE A 94 -5.10 -4.28 6.62
CA ILE A 94 -6.19 -3.53 7.21
C ILE A 94 -6.25 -3.82 8.70
N LEU A 95 -6.30 -2.77 9.50
CA LEU A 95 -6.39 -2.85 10.95
C LEU A 95 -7.83 -2.76 11.46
N SER A 96 -8.75 -2.23 10.64
CA SER A 96 -10.08 -1.85 11.11
C SER A 96 -11.08 -3.00 11.23
N VAL A 97 -11.04 -3.99 10.35
CA VAL A 97 -12.14 -4.99 10.29
C VAL A 97 -12.19 -5.91 11.51
N ALA A 98 -11.08 -6.46 11.92
CA ALA A 98 -11.01 -7.40 13.04
C ALA A 98 -10.38 -6.80 14.30
N ARG A 99 -10.08 -5.49 14.34
CA ARG A 99 -9.23 -4.82 15.34
C ARG A 99 -7.84 -5.47 15.47
N SER A 100 -7.45 -6.24 14.48
CA SER A 100 -6.12 -6.85 14.32
C SER A 100 -5.72 -6.72 12.86
N ALA A 101 -4.41 -6.72 12.63
CA ALA A 101 -3.87 -6.68 11.27
C ALA A 101 -4.37 -7.90 10.47
N SER A 102 -5.07 -7.64 9.38
CA SER A 102 -5.60 -8.66 8.47
C SER A 102 -5.34 -8.22 7.03
N ASN A 103 -5.11 -9.18 6.16
CA ASN A 103 -4.95 -8.92 4.74
C ASN A 103 -6.31 -8.65 4.08
N VAL A 104 -6.40 -7.65 3.19
CA VAL A 104 -7.62 -7.30 2.43
C VAL A 104 -8.25 -8.54 1.79
N ASN A 105 -7.43 -9.42 1.23
CA ASN A 105 -7.90 -10.61 0.51
C ASN A 105 -8.51 -11.69 1.42
N GLN A 106 -8.35 -11.58 2.73
CA GLN A 106 -8.86 -12.53 3.72
C GLN A 106 -10.12 -12.04 4.43
N ILE A 107 -10.62 -10.86 4.08
CA ILE A 107 -11.74 -10.21 4.73
C ILE A 107 -12.98 -10.35 3.86
N ALA A 108 -14.10 -10.77 4.48
CA ALA A 108 -15.38 -10.95 3.79
C ALA A 108 -16.07 -9.62 3.45
N GLU A 109 -15.76 -8.56 4.21
CA GLU A 109 -16.31 -7.23 4.00
C GLU A 109 -15.54 -6.51 2.88
N LYS A 110 -16.28 -5.75 2.06
CA LYS A 110 -15.63 -4.84 1.12
C LYS A 110 -14.99 -3.70 1.90
N VAL A 111 -13.68 -3.52 1.74
CA VAL A 111 -12.91 -2.41 2.31
C VAL A 111 -12.31 -1.58 1.18
N SER A 112 -12.22 -0.28 1.38
CA SER A 112 -11.48 0.65 0.51
C SER A 112 -10.50 1.40 1.39
N VAL A 113 -9.26 1.51 0.92
CA VAL A 113 -8.20 2.24 1.61
C VAL A 113 -7.82 3.45 0.78
N ILE A 114 -7.68 4.59 1.44
CA ILE A 114 -7.17 5.84 0.87
C ILE A 114 -5.81 6.08 1.53
N LYS A 115 -4.74 6.09 0.76
CA LYS A 115 -3.37 6.24 1.23
C LYS A 115 -2.90 7.70 1.22
N SER A 116 -1.80 7.98 1.91
CA SER A 116 -1.20 9.32 1.95
C SER A 116 -0.76 9.82 0.56
N GLU A 117 -0.38 8.91 -0.33
CA GLU A 117 -0.03 9.22 -1.72
C GLU A 117 -1.23 9.77 -2.50
N ASP A 118 -2.41 9.17 -2.34
CA ASP A 118 -3.66 9.62 -2.95
C ASP A 118 -4.05 11.02 -2.46
N LEU A 119 -3.82 11.29 -1.18
CA LEU A 119 -4.07 12.58 -0.55
C LEU A 119 -3.14 13.66 -1.08
N PHE A 120 -1.88 13.32 -1.34
CA PHE A 120 -0.92 14.26 -1.91
C PHE A 120 -1.30 14.67 -3.33
N ILE A 121 -1.73 13.72 -4.16
CA ILE A 121 -2.13 13.96 -5.55
C ILE A 121 -3.44 14.76 -5.62
N SER A 122 -4.45 14.37 -4.83
CA SER A 122 -5.79 14.98 -4.87
C SER A 122 -5.91 16.28 -4.09
N SER A 123 -5.02 16.50 -3.11
CA SER A 123 -4.97 17.68 -2.23
C SER A 123 -6.35 18.09 -1.66
N PRO A 124 -7.08 17.19 -0.99
CA PRO A 124 -8.40 17.48 -0.46
C PRO A 124 -8.34 18.56 0.61
N SER A 125 -9.33 19.44 0.65
CA SER A 125 -9.39 20.57 1.59
C SER A 125 -9.81 20.16 3.01
N SER A 126 -10.41 18.98 3.16
CA SER A 126 -10.91 18.48 4.46
C SER A 126 -10.92 16.97 4.51
N GLY A 127 -10.97 16.40 5.72
CA GLY A 127 -11.13 14.96 5.92
C GLY A 127 -12.45 14.40 5.35
N ALA A 128 -13.47 15.24 5.18
CA ALA A 128 -14.68 14.83 4.47
C ALA A 128 -14.42 14.67 2.98
N GLU A 129 -13.76 15.64 2.36
CA GLU A 129 -13.50 15.64 0.92
C GLU A 129 -12.59 14.48 0.49
N MET A 130 -11.59 14.13 1.32
CA MET A 130 -10.73 12.99 1.05
C MET A 130 -11.50 11.68 0.86
N LEU A 131 -12.65 11.51 1.51
CA LEU A 131 -13.45 10.29 1.39
C LEU A 131 -14.10 10.13 0.01
N GLU A 132 -14.24 11.20 -0.78
CA GLU A 132 -14.76 11.14 -2.15
C GLU A 132 -13.82 10.38 -3.09
N LEU A 133 -12.56 10.16 -2.70
CA LEU A 133 -11.61 9.31 -3.43
C LEU A 133 -12.01 7.83 -3.41
N SER A 134 -12.81 7.42 -2.42
CA SER A 134 -13.27 6.04 -2.32
C SER A 134 -14.55 5.81 -3.12
N PRO A 135 -14.55 4.87 -4.09
CA PRO A 135 -15.75 4.49 -4.82
C PRO A 135 -16.85 3.98 -3.88
N GLY A 136 -18.03 4.60 -3.92
CA GLY A 136 -19.18 4.23 -3.09
C GLY A 136 -19.36 5.09 -1.84
N VAL A 137 -18.52 6.09 -1.65
CA VAL A 137 -18.71 7.16 -0.67
C VAL A 137 -19.08 8.45 -1.39
N ARG A 138 -20.07 9.16 -0.87
CA ARG A 138 -20.45 10.49 -1.31
C ARG A 138 -20.47 11.42 -0.11
N ILE A 139 -20.05 12.64 -0.29
CA ILE A 139 -20.13 13.66 0.75
C ILE A 139 -21.34 14.56 0.49
N GLN A 140 -22.23 14.62 1.44
CA GLN A 140 -23.32 15.59 1.42
C GLN A 140 -22.80 16.92 1.96
N LYS A 141 -22.65 17.88 1.05
CA LYS A 141 -22.19 19.25 1.38
C LYS A 141 -23.40 20.21 1.32
N SER A 142 -23.68 20.89 2.41
CA SER A 142 -24.69 21.96 2.44
C SER A 142 -24.07 23.34 2.26
N GLN A 143 -22.77 23.45 2.52
CA GLN A 143 -21.97 24.68 2.38
C GLN A 143 -20.47 24.32 2.32
N GLY A 144 -19.61 25.24 1.96
CA GLY A 144 -18.21 24.99 1.68
C GLY A 144 -17.37 24.42 2.85
N GLY A 145 -17.84 24.49 4.09
CA GLY A 145 -17.16 23.93 5.26
C GLY A 145 -17.82 22.70 5.88
N GLY A 146 -18.94 22.21 5.32
CA GLY A 146 -19.67 21.08 5.87
C GLY A 146 -19.58 19.84 4.99
N GLY A 147 -19.48 18.67 5.59
CA GLY A 147 -19.48 17.42 4.84
C GLY A 147 -19.91 16.25 5.72
N SER A 148 -21.00 15.59 5.35
CA SER A 148 -21.46 14.35 5.99
C SER A 148 -21.26 13.19 5.03
N PRO A 149 -20.50 12.15 5.42
CA PRO A 149 -20.31 11.00 4.56
C PRO A 149 -21.58 10.17 4.43
N VAL A 150 -21.86 9.77 3.20
CA VAL A 150 -22.95 8.86 2.83
C VAL A 150 -22.34 7.62 2.21
N ILE A 151 -22.56 6.46 2.81
CA ILE A 151 -22.06 5.16 2.36
C ILE A 151 -23.25 4.32 1.91
N ARG A 152 -23.34 4.01 0.61
CA ARG A 152 -24.44 3.18 0.05
C ARG A 152 -25.84 3.63 0.47
N GLY A 153 -26.06 4.94 0.62
CA GLY A 153 -27.34 5.51 1.06
C GLY A 153 -27.54 5.62 2.57
N PHE A 154 -26.61 5.08 3.37
CA PHE A 154 -26.62 5.29 4.82
C PHE A 154 -25.89 6.58 5.16
N GLU A 155 -26.49 7.38 6.02
CA GLU A 155 -25.98 8.69 6.44
C GLU A 155 -26.13 8.89 7.95
N ALA A 156 -25.60 9.98 8.43
CA ALA A 156 -25.72 10.44 9.81
C ALA A 156 -25.20 9.40 10.83
N ASN A 157 -26.01 9.08 11.85
CA ASN A 157 -25.66 8.14 12.92
C ASN A 157 -25.57 6.66 12.49
N ARG A 158 -25.75 6.36 11.21
CA ARG A 158 -25.59 5.00 10.66
C ARG A 158 -24.22 4.74 10.07
N VAL A 159 -23.39 5.76 9.97
CA VAL A 159 -21.99 5.70 9.57
C VAL A 159 -21.13 6.09 10.76
N LEU A 160 -20.26 5.17 11.17
CA LEU A 160 -19.36 5.41 12.29
C LEU A 160 -18.04 6.02 11.81
N ILE A 161 -17.61 7.11 12.45
CA ILE A 161 -16.29 7.68 12.26
C ILE A 161 -15.42 7.33 13.46
N VAL A 162 -14.20 6.85 13.18
CA VAL A 162 -13.19 6.49 14.17
C VAL A 162 -11.88 7.18 13.80
N VAL A 163 -11.17 7.72 14.78
CA VAL A 163 -9.82 8.28 14.62
C VAL A 163 -8.91 7.59 15.63
N ASP A 164 -7.90 6.87 15.15
CA ASP A 164 -6.96 6.10 15.98
C ASP A 164 -7.64 5.24 17.07
N GLY A 165 -8.74 4.59 16.69
CA GLY A 165 -9.53 3.76 17.61
C GLY A 165 -10.57 4.51 18.46
N VAL A 166 -10.58 5.85 18.44
CA VAL A 166 -11.54 6.68 19.18
C VAL A 166 -12.75 6.99 18.31
N ARG A 167 -13.95 6.68 18.82
CA ARG A 167 -15.20 6.96 18.11
C ARG A 167 -15.51 8.45 18.16
N MET A 168 -15.83 9.04 17.01
CA MET A 168 -16.12 10.47 16.86
C MET A 168 -17.61 10.78 16.81
N ASN A 169 -18.48 9.78 16.87
CA ASN A 169 -19.94 9.96 16.83
C ASN A 169 -20.44 10.50 18.17
N ASN A 170 -20.67 11.80 18.24
CA ASN A 170 -21.20 12.46 19.42
C ASN A 170 -22.69 12.73 19.28
N ALA A 171 -23.47 12.54 20.36
CA ALA A 171 -24.90 12.79 20.41
C ALA A 171 -25.32 14.26 20.18
N ILE A 172 -24.35 15.19 20.20
CA ILE A 172 -24.56 16.64 20.06
C ILE A 172 -24.90 17.06 18.63
N TYR A 173 -24.61 16.20 17.62
CA TYR A 173 -24.79 16.56 16.21
C TYR A 173 -26.26 16.52 15.80
N ARG A 174 -26.69 17.60 15.17
CA ARG A 174 -28.05 17.85 14.70
C ARG A 174 -28.54 16.70 13.81
N SER A 175 -29.59 16.00 14.24
CA SER A 175 -30.16 14.85 13.55
C SER A 175 -29.15 13.72 13.23
N GLY A 176 -28.07 13.63 14.00
CA GLY A 176 -27.02 12.64 13.80
C GLY A 176 -26.09 12.89 12.60
N HIS A 177 -26.20 14.03 11.90
CA HIS A 177 -25.30 14.35 10.81
C HIS A 177 -23.89 14.60 11.31
N LEU A 178 -22.95 13.74 10.87
CA LEU A 178 -21.57 13.74 11.30
C LEU A 178 -20.78 14.82 10.56
N GLN A 179 -20.77 16.03 11.07
CA GLN A 179 -19.89 17.08 10.54
C GLN A 179 -18.44 16.95 11.00
N ASN A 180 -18.13 15.97 11.86
CA ASN A 180 -16.82 15.79 12.45
C ASN A 180 -15.70 15.50 11.44
N SER A 181 -16.04 14.93 10.29
CA SER A 181 -15.04 14.65 9.26
C SER A 181 -14.35 15.90 8.70
N ILE A 182 -14.96 17.09 8.84
CA ILE A 182 -14.32 18.34 8.44
C ILE A 182 -13.22 18.79 9.40
N THR A 183 -13.28 18.38 10.67
CA THR A 183 -12.24 18.73 11.65
C THR A 183 -10.96 17.90 11.48
N ILE A 184 -11.01 16.89 10.62
CA ILE A 184 -9.88 16.03 10.34
C ILE A 184 -9.04 16.69 9.25
N ASP A 185 -7.79 16.99 9.59
CA ASP A 185 -6.82 17.56 8.65
C ASP A 185 -6.18 16.44 7.79
N PRO A 186 -6.41 16.41 6.47
CA PRO A 186 -5.83 15.41 5.58
C PRO A 186 -4.29 15.35 5.63
N ASN A 187 -3.62 16.45 5.94
CA ASN A 187 -2.17 16.50 6.04
C ASN A 187 -1.60 15.62 7.17
N ASN A 188 -2.42 15.34 8.18
CA ASN A 188 -2.05 14.55 9.35
C ASN A 188 -2.48 13.08 9.23
N ILE A 189 -3.21 12.72 8.18
CA ILE A 189 -3.68 11.35 7.96
C ILE A 189 -2.60 10.55 7.22
N GLU A 190 -2.32 9.36 7.71
CA GLU A 190 -1.49 8.36 7.05
C GLU A 190 -2.32 7.58 6.04
N ARG A 191 -3.50 7.10 6.46
CA ARG A 191 -4.48 6.44 5.61
C ARG A 191 -5.88 6.51 6.22
N ALA A 192 -6.90 6.31 5.39
CA ALA A 192 -8.25 6.07 5.85
C ALA A 192 -8.77 4.74 5.31
N GLU A 193 -9.38 3.94 6.17
CA GLU A 193 -9.98 2.64 5.83
C GLU A 193 -11.51 2.78 5.91
N ILE A 194 -12.20 2.42 4.82
CA ILE A 194 -13.65 2.51 4.72
C ILE A 194 -14.20 1.10 4.59
N ILE A 195 -14.89 0.64 5.63
CA ILE A 195 -15.54 -0.67 5.66
C ILE A 195 -16.98 -0.48 5.24
N PHE A 196 -17.38 -1.16 4.16
CA PHE A 196 -18.73 -1.08 3.60
C PHE A 196 -19.62 -2.18 4.18
N GLY A 197 -20.76 -1.79 4.73
CA GLY A 197 -21.76 -2.72 5.24
C GLY A 197 -21.81 -2.74 6.76
N SER A 198 -22.50 -3.74 7.30
CA SER A 198 -22.75 -3.84 8.74
C SER A 198 -21.53 -4.43 9.45
N SER A 199 -20.66 -3.56 9.95
CA SER A 199 -19.53 -3.91 10.81
C SER A 199 -19.88 -3.77 12.30
N SER A 200 -21.18 -3.83 12.62
CA SER A 200 -21.71 -3.59 13.97
C SER A 200 -21.17 -4.55 15.02
N VAL A 201 -20.79 -5.77 14.63
CA VAL A 201 -20.19 -6.76 15.54
C VAL A 201 -18.88 -6.25 16.14
N GLY A 202 -18.04 -5.62 15.32
CA GLY A 202 -16.73 -5.09 15.77
C GLY A 202 -16.81 -3.70 16.39
N TYR A 203 -17.74 -2.86 15.93
CA TYR A 203 -17.77 -1.42 16.22
C TYR A 203 -19.03 -0.93 16.97
N GLY A 204 -20.10 -1.73 17.02
CA GLY A 204 -21.34 -1.38 17.71
C GLY A 204 -22.43 -0.84 16.79
N SER A 205 -23.53 -0.36 17.41
CA SER A 205 -24.81 -0.05 16.74
C SER A 205 -24.76 1.03 15.67
N ASP A 206 -23.82 1.98 15.77
CA ASP A 206 -23.74 3.12 14.84
C ASP A 206 -23.05 2.73 13.51
N ALA A 207 -22.49 1.53 13.41
CA ALA A 207 -21.80 1.02 12.22
C ALA A 207 -22.73 0.22 11.27
N MET A 208 -24.00 0.63 11.13
CA MET A 208 -24.96 -0.09 10.27
C MET A 208 -24.65 0.06 8.78
N GLY A 209 -24.28 1.25 8.34
CA GLY A 209 -23.98 1.55 6.94
C GLY A 209 -22.53 1.33 6.57
N GLY A 210 -21.66 1.45 7.55
CA GLY A 210 -20.22 1.29 7.41
C GLY A 210 -19.44 2.01 8.50
N VAL A 211 -18.11 1.82 8.44
CA VAL A 211 -17.16 2.46 9.33
C VAL A 211 -16.12 3.21 8.50
N ILE A 212 -15.77 4.40 8.92
CA ILE A 212 -14.66 5.19 8.40
C ILE A 212 -13.64 5.30 9.51
N HIS A 213 -12.48 4.70 9.32
CA HIS A 213 -11.39 4.73 10.29
C HIS A 213 -10.22 5.52 9.72
N TYR A 214 -9.92 6.65 10.34
CA TYR A 214 -8.76 7.46 10.05
C TYR A 214 -7.60 7.06 10.94
N TYR A 215 -6.45 6.85 10.34
CA TYR A 215 -5.18 6.62 11.03
C TYR A 215 -4.31 7.84 10.86
N THR A 216 -3.85 8.41 11.95
CA THR A 216 -2.95 9.56 11.92
C THR A 216 -1.50 9.12 11.74
N LYS A 217 -0.67 10.01 11.20
CA LYS A 217 0.75 9.77 11.01
C LYS A 217 1.44 9.59 12.36
N ASN A 218 2.19 8.51 12.49
CA ASN A 218 2.98 8.20 13.66
C ASN A 218 4.46 8.54 13.44
N PRO A 219 5.19 8.97 14.47
CA PRO A 219 6.62 9.17 14.36
C PRO A 219 7.34 7.82 14.18
N ILE A 220 8.28 7.77 13.23
CA ILE A 220 9.11 6.60 13.03
C ILE A 220 10.28 6.65 13.99
N LEU A 221 10.33 5.73 14.95
CA LEU A 221 11.44 5.60 15.87
C LEU A 221 12.70 5.13 15.13
N LYS A 222 13.84 5.73 15.40
CA LYS A 222 15.14 5.41 14.77
C LYS A 222 16.24 5.46 15.82
N ASN A 223 17.27 4.62 15.61
CA ASN A 223 18.45 4.52 16.49
C ASN A 223 19.38 5.77 16.44
N SER A 224 18.85 6.91 16.08
CA SER A 224 19.54 8.20 16.15
C SER A 224 18.50 9.31 16.19
N GLU A 225 18.79 10.34 16.97
CA GLU A 225 17.96 11.53 17.01
C GLU A 225 17.87 12.16 15.61
N LYS A 226 16.65 12.32 15.12
CA LYS A 226 16.40 12.92 13.81
C LYS A 226 15.28 13.95 13.91
N ILE A 227 15.54 15.12 13.34
CA ILE A 227 14.56 16.18 13.15
C ILE A 227 14.26 16.25 11.65
N SER A 228 12.99 16.21 11.32
CA SER A 228 12.49 16.41 9.96
C SER A 228 11.38 17.45 9.97
N SER A 229 11.47 18.44 9.09
CA SER A 229 10.43 19.46 8.93
C SER A 229 9.99 19.55 7.49
N SER A 230 8.71 19.76 7.27
CA SER A 230 8.13 19.98 5.95
C SER A 230 7.16 21.16 5.96
N PHE A 231 7.14 21.90 4.87
CA PHE A 231 6.17 22.96 4.62
C PHE A 231 5.47 22.68 3.29
N THR A 232 4.15 22.67 3.32
CA THR A 232 3.31 22.40 2.14
C THR A 232 2.35 23.56 1.96
N THR A 233 2.27 24.08 0.74
CA THR A 233 1.30 25.09 0.33
C THR A 233 0.46 24.54 -0.79
N ASN A 234 -0.85 24.58 -0.65
CA ASN A 234 -1.81 24.22 -1.68
C ASN A 234 -2.64 25.44 -2.09
N PHE A 235 -2.79 25.65 -3.38
CA PHE A 235 -3.67 26.65 -3.94
C PHE A 235 -4.78 25.98 -4.76
N ASN A 236 -6.03 26.30 -4.45
CA ASN A 236 -7.18 25.82 -5.19
C ASN A 236 -7.83 26.97 -5.95
N SER A 237 -7.71 26.93 -7.27
CA SER A 237 -8.23 27.99 -8.16
C SER A 237 -9.76 28.00 -8.27
N ALA A 238 -10.45 26.89 -7.95
CA ALA A 238 -11.91 26.82 -8.05
C ALA A 238 -12.62 27.70 -7.02
N ASN A 239 -12.03 27.87 -5.84
CA ASN A 239 -12.58 28.69 -4.75
C ASN A 239 -11.59 29.76 -4.25
N ASN A 240 -10.46 29.94 -4.95
CA ASN A 240 -9.37 30.84 -4.57
C ASN A 240 -8.86 30.63 -3.15
N SER A 241 -8.88 29.39 -2.66
CA SER A 241 -8.38 29.06 -1.33
C SER A 241 -6.90 28.74 -1.32
N VAL A 242 -6.24 29.13 -0.24
CA VAL A 242 -4.84 28.80 0.03
C VAL A 242 -4.79 28.06 1.35
N SER A 243 -4.16 26.89 1.37
CA SER A 243 -3.86 26.17 2.61
C SER A 243 -2.36 26.01 2.78
N ASN A 244 -1.90 26.26 3.98
CA ASN A 244 -0.50 26.10 4.38
C ASN A 244 -0.43 25.10 5.53
N ASN A 245 0.46 24.13 5.43
CA ASN A 245 0.73 23.16 6.47
C ASN A 245 2.22 23.17 6.81
N PHE A 246 2.54 23.35 8.08
CA PHE A 246 3.88 23.18 8.61
C PHE A 246 3.88 21.97 9.56
N LYS A 247 4.77 21.01 9.29
CA LYS A 247 4.91 19.79 10.09
C LYS A 247 6.34 19.58 10.50
N THR A 248 6.56 19.25 11.77
CA THR A 248 7.85 18.86 12.33
C THR A 248 7.72 17.50 13.01
N SER A 249 8.61 16.59 12.69
CA SER A 249 8.76 15.29 13.32
C SER A 249 10.09 15.21 14.03
N LEU A 250 10.03 14.83 15.29
CA LEU A 250 11.19 14.52 16.14
C LEU A 250 11.18 13.02 16.40
N SER A 251 12.30 12.36 16.25
CA SER A 251 12.41 10.92 16.54
C SER A 251 13.70 10.61 17.25
N SER A 252 13.63 9.68 18.20
CA SER A 252 14.73 9.08 18.92
C SER A 252 14.47 7.58 19.06
N ASP A 253 15.35 6.85 19.74
CA ASP A 253 15.25 5.39 19.90
C ASP A 253 13.94 4.96 20.60
N ASN A 254 13.54 5.69 21.63
CA ASN A 254 12.45 5.32 22.52
C ASN A 254 11.26 6.28 22.50
N TRP A 255 11.37 7.40 21.81
CA TRP A 255 10.27 8.37 21.74
C TRP A 255 10.26 9.11 20.41
N GLY A 256 9.10 9.58 20.03
CA GLY A 256 8.91 10.41 18.85
C GLY A 256 7.72 11.35 19.03
N SER A 257 7.75 12.45 18.30
CA SER A 257 6.68 13.44 18.28
C SER A 257 6.47 13.98 16.88
N ILE A 258 5.22 14.15 16.49
CA ILE A 258 4.83 14.88 15.29
C ILE A 258 3.98 16.07 15.73
N THR A 259 4.37 17.25 15.28
CA THR A 259 3.60 18.49 15.46
C THR A 259 3.27 19.05 14.09
N SER A 260 2.01 19.35 13.85
CA SER A 260 1.53 19.92 12.59
C SER A 260 0.58 21.10 12.86
N ILE A 261 0.73 22.13 12.04
CA ILE A 261 -0.13 23.31 12.07
C ILE A 261 -0.60 23.56 10.64
N SER A 262 -1.92 23.58 10.47
CA SER A 262 -2.56 23.90 9.18
C SER A 262 -3.37 25.18 9.29
N ILE A 263 -3.21 26.06 8.31
CA ILE A 263 -3.96 27.30 8.19
C ILE A 263 -4.52 27.38 6.77
N SER A 264 -5.83 27.50 6.65
CA SER A 264 -6.53 27.68 5.37
C SER A 264 -7.35 28.95 5.35
N LYS A 265 -7.40 29.61 4.18
CA LYS A 265 -8.19 30.81 3.94
C LYS A 265 -8.93 30.68 2.62
#